data_5692788a35187e6d2c1037039dbbed4e
#
_entry.id   5692788a35187e6d2c1037039dbbed4e
#
_cell.length_a   1.000
_cell.length_b   1.000
_cell.length_c   1.000
_cell.angle_alpha   90.00
_cell.angle_beta   90.00
_cell.angle_gamma   90.00
#
_symmetry.space_group_name_H-M   'P 1'
#
loop_
_entity.id
_entity.type
_entity.pdbx_description
1 polymer ?
#
loop_
_entity_poly.entity_id
_entity_poly.type
_entity_poly.pdbx_seq_one_letter_code
_entity_poly.pdbx_strand_id
1 'polypeptide(L)' 'MKFKVKIKALEIALLENGASYTTLQKRTGLSSKTIFKVYHGKPVIPSTCVKIADALGVHASNLFERAD' A
#
# COMPACT_ATOMS: atom_id res chain seq x y z
N MET A 1 -5.35 -12.51 -10.00
CA MET A 1 -4.12 -11.70 -10.09
C MET A 1 -3.87 -11.01 -8.76
N LYS A 2 -2.68 -11.19 -8.21
CA LYS A 2 -2.30 -10.60 -6.93
C LYS A 2 -1.03 -9.79 -7.07
N PHE A 3 -0.89 -8.80 -6.18
CA PHE A 3 0.26 -7.89 -6.16
C PHE A 3 0.80 -7.76 -4.76
N LYS A 4 2.08 -7.46 -4.65
CA LYS A 4 2.73 -7.22 -3.35
C LYS A 4 3.44 -5.87 -3.41
N VAL A 5 3.57 -5.23 -2.26
CA VAL A 5 4.19 -3.90 -2.19
C VAL A 5 5.70 -4.00 -2.40
N LYS A 6 6.24 -2.98 -3.05
CA LYS A 6 7.69 -2.77 -3.07
C LYS A 6 8.04 -2.03 -1.78
N ILE A 7 8.64 -2.73 -0.83
CA ILE A 7 8.82 -2.21 0.54
C ILE A 7 9.53 -0.85 0.55
N LYS A 8 10.63 -0.72 -0.20
CA LYS A 8 11.36 0.56 -0.21
C LYS A 8 10.53 1.70 -0.80
N ALA A 9 9.76 1.41 -1.85
CA ALA A 9 8.89 2.41 -2.46
C ALA A 9 7.80 2.85 -1.48
N LEU A 10 7.26 1.90 -0.72
CA LEU A 10 6.27 2.21 0.31
C LEU A 10 6.86 3.10 1.40
N GLU A 11 8.06 2.78 1.88
CA GLU A 11 8.73 3.57 2.91
C GLU A 11 8.96 5.00 2.44
N ILE A 12 9.42 5.18 1.20
CA ILE A 12 9.63 6.50 0.63
C ILE A 12 8.31 7.27 0.53
N ALA A 13 7.27 6.62 0.04
CA ALA A 13 5.96 7.27 -0.10
C ALA A 13 5.38 7.68 1.25
N LEU A 14 5.55 6.85 2.28
CA LEU A 14 5.12 7.17 3.63
C LEU A 14 5.89 8.37 4.17
N LEU A 15 7.20 8.39 3.97
CA LEU A 15 8.04 9.51 4.40
C LEU A 15 7.59 10.81 3.74
N GLU A 16 7.39 10.79 2.43
CA GLU A 16 7.00 12.00 1.68
C GLU A 16 5.63 12.51 2.06
N ASN A 17 4.76 11.63 2.53
CA ASN A 17 3.42 12.00 2.97
C ASN A 17 3.33 12.30 4.47
N GLY A 18 4.40 12.10 5.21
CA GLY A 18 4.36 12.17 6.66
C GLY A 18 3.34 11.21 7.24
N ALA A 19 3.16 10.07 6.60
CA ALA A 19 2.10 9.13 6.93
C ALA A 19 2.64 7.95 7.71
N SER A 20 1.80 7.47 8.64
CA SER A 20 2.07 6.27 9.40
C SER A 20 1.10 5.17 8.98
N TYR A 21 1.28 4.01 9.56
CA TYR A 21 0.39 2.87 9.44
C TYR A 21 -1.07 3.28 9.73
N THR A 22 -1.26 3.96 10.86
CA THR A 22 -2.59 4.40 11.30
C THR A 22 -3.19 5.41 10.34
N THR A 23 -2.36 6.36 9.89
CA THR A 23 -2.80 7.37 8.92
C THR A 23 -3.28 6.73 7.63
N LEU A 24 -2.52 5.75 7.14
CA LEU A 24 -2.86 5.05 5.91
C LEU A 24 -4.18 4.29 6.06
N GLN A 25 -4.38 3.64 7.20
CA GLN A 25 -5.62 2.94 7.49
C GLN A 25 -6.82 3.90 7.46
N LYS A 26 -6.67 5.06 8.07
CA LYS A 26 -7.74 6.06 8.11
C LYS A 26 -8.05 6.61 6.71
N ARG A 27 -7.02 6.90 5.94
CA ARG A 27 -7.20 7.47 4.59
C ARG A 27 -7.85 6.50 3.62
N THR A 28 -7.53 5.23 3.74
CA THR A 28 -8.02 4.21 2.81
C THR A 28 -9.32 3.57 3.23
N GLY A 29 -9.64 3.59 4.51
CA GLY A 29 -10.78 2.87 5.06
C GLY A 29 -10.59 1.36 5.07
N LEU A 30 -9.37 0.88 4.80
CA LEU A 30 -9.09 -0.54 4.83
C LEU A 30 -8.94 -1.04 6.25
N SER A 31 -9.21 -2.33 6.46
CA SER A 31 -9.07 -2.94 7.79
C SER A 31 -7.58 -3.01 8.17
N SER A 32 -7.32 -3.07 9.46
CA SER A 32 -5.95 -3.22 9.95
C SER A 32 -5.31 -4.50 9.45
N LYS A 33 -6.09 -5.55 9.26
CA LYS A 33 -5.60 -6.82 8.73
C LYS A 33 -5.09 -6.66 7.28
N THR A 34 -5.82 -5.91 6.46
CA THR A 34 -5.41 -5.65 5.08
C THR A 34 -4.14 -4.79 5.04
N ILE A 35 -4.08 -3.75 5.86
CA ILE A 35 -2.90 -2.89 5.98
C ILE A 35 -1.68 -3.73 6.42
N PHE A 36 -1.89 -4.61 7.39
CA PHE A 36 -0.83 -5.52 7.85
C PHE A 36 -0.27 -6.35 6.69
N LYS A 37 -1.16 -6.92 5.87
CA LYS A 37 -0.73 -7.70 4.70
C LYS A 37 0.13 -6.89 3.75
N VAL A 38 -0.27 -5.65 3.47
CA VAL A 38 0.51 -4.77 2.59
C VAL A 38 1.89 -4.53 3.17
N TYR A 39 1.97 -4.16 4.44
CA TYR A 39 3.24 -3.85 5.10
C TYR A 39 4.19 -5.04 5.17
N HIS A 40 3.66 -6.25 5.21
CA HIS A 40 4.46 -7.46 5.30
C HIS A 40 4.74 -8.11 3.93
N GLY A 41 4.45 -7.37 2.85
CA GLY A 41 4.73 -7.85 1.50
C GLY A 41 3.88 -9.02 1.07
N LYS A 42 2.73 -9.23 1.71
CA LYS A 42 1.83 -10.32 1.35
C LYS A 42 0.97 -9.92 0.14
N PRO A 43 0.54 -10.92 -0.66
CA PRO A 43 -0.26 -10.62 -1.85
C PRO A 43 -1.62 -10.01 -1.52
N VAL A 44 -1.99 -8.99 -2.29
CA VAL A 44 -3.29 -8.31 -2.16
C VAL A 44 -3.89 -8.10 -3.54
N ILE A 45 -5.20 -7.83 -3.57
CA ILE A 45 -5.94 -7.63 -4.82
C ILE A 45 -5.71 -6.23 -5.39
N PRO A 46 -5.91 -6.03 -6.71
CA PRO A 46 -5.66 -4.73 -7.34
C PRO A 46 -6.41 -3.56 -6.73
N SER A 47 -7.66 -3.74 -6.29
CA SER A 47 -8.42 -2.64 -5.69
C SER A 47 -7.77 -2.13 -4.41
N THR A 48 -7.17 -3.01 -3.62
CA THR A 48 -6.41 -2.62 -2.43
C THR A 48 -5.19 -1.79 -2.83
N CYS A 49 -4.49 -2.21 -3.89
CA CYS A 49 -3.31 -1.49 -4.38
C CYS A 49 -3.65 -0.07 -4.79
N VAL A 50 -4.75 0.11 -5.51
CA VAL A 50 -5.19 1.43 -5.97
C VAL A 50 -5.55 2.32 -4.80
N LYS A 51 -6.27 1.80 -3.81
CA LYS A 51 -6.64 2.57 -2.62
C LYS A 51 -5.41 3.07 -1.86
N ILE A 52 -4.42 2.20 -1.69
CA ILE A 52 -3.17 2.57 -1.01
C ILE A 52 -2.42 3.63 -1.81
N ALA A 53 -2.25 3.41 -3.12
CA ALA A 53 -1.51 4.32 -3.97
C ALA A 53 -2.19 5.70 -4.03
N ASP A 54 -3.51 5.73 -4.15
CA ASP A 54 -4.26 6.99 -4.16
C ASP A 54 -4.08 7.76 -2.85
N ALA A 55 -4.12 7.05 -1.72
CA ALA A 55 -3.94 7.67 -0.42
C ALA A 55 -2.55 8.29 -0.25
N LEU A 56 -1.56 7.78 -0.98
CA LEU A 56 -0.19 8.26 -0.91
C LEU A 56 0.19 9.18 -2.07
N GLY A 57 -0.73 9.41 -3.01
CA GLY A 57 -0.49 10.29 -4.14
C GLY A 57 0.53 9.76 -5.15
N VAL A 58 0.61 8.44 -5.28
CA VAL A 58 1.54 7.80 -6.22
C VAL A 58 0.78 6.84 -7.13
N HIS A 59 1.43 6.42 -8.22
CA HIS A 59 0.84 5.43 -9.11
C HIS A 59 0.99 4.03 -8.51
N ALA A 60 -0.07 3.22 -8.62
CA ALA A 60 -0.05 1.86 -8.10
C ALA A 60 1.11 1.04 -8.70
N SER A 61 1.39 1.26 -9.99
CA SER A 61 2.47 0.54 -10.67
C SER A 61 3.86 0.89 -10.14
N ASN A 62 4.01 2.04 -9.49
CA ASN A 62 5.27 2.42 -8.86
C ASN A 62 5.41 1.83 -7.46
N LEU A 63 4.31 1.41 -6.87
CA LEU A 63 4.28 0.98 -5.48
C LEU A 63 4.15 -0.53 -5.33
N PHE A 64 3.53 -1.20 -6.29
CA PHE A 64 3.25 -2.63 -6.24
C PHE A 64 3.82 -3.37 -7.44
N GLU A 65 4.06 -4.68 -7.27
CA GLU A 65 4.53 -5.56 -8.33
C GLU A 65 3.78 -6.89 -8.28
N ARG A 66 3.82 -7.65 -9.38
CA ARG A 66 3.14 -8.95 -9.45
C ARG A 66 3.67 -9.88 -8.37
N ALA A 67 2.76 -10.60 -7.72
CA ALA A 67 3.12 -11.56 -6.67
C ALA A 67 2.95 -13.02 -7.14
N ASP A 68 2.36 -13.23 -8.31
CA ASP A 68 2.10 -14.57 -8.85
C ASP A 68 2.86 -14.86 -10.15
#